data_4359d2ced02aee2ff76fa6fbe2821855
#
_entry.id   4359d2ced02aee2ff76fa6fbe2821855
#
_cell.length_a   1.000
_cell.length_b   1.000
_cell.length_c   1.000
_cell.angle_alpha   90.00
_cell.angle_beta   90.00
_cell.angle_gamma   90.00
#
_symmetry.space_group_name_H-M   'P 1'
#
loop_
_entity.id
_entity.type
_entity.pdbx_description
1 polymer ?
#
loop_
_entity_poly.entity_id
_entity_poly.type
_entity_poly.pdbx_seq_one_letter_code
_entity_poly.pdbx_strand_id
1 'polypeptide(L)'
;LSGTSDDDEENSTSARRNPTERITDTYKYQERFQQNYNVGLNWKPFKNITFRSEFGYGWKYNNTEQVWGSNATTNSKYGYNGQPQAQFVRLENKNWRNANTLTYDNKKLFHGRDHINVLVGQEWSSSQDVTRTNTSVAFPTSFTLNEVLANTAAGTALPNEGNIKAEENILSYFGRINYTLNDK
;
A
#
# COMPACT_ATOMS: atom_id res chain seq x y z
N LEU A 1 -2.76 70.62 -16.34
CA LEU A 1 -2.26 69.43 -17.04
C LEU A 1 -2.50 68.19 -16.17
N SER A 2 -3.54 67.50 -16.54
CA SER A 2 -4.09 66.32 -15.92
C SER A 2 -3.16 65.11 -16.08
N GLY A 3 -2.83 64.48 -14.99
CA GLY A 3 -2.26 63.10 -14.99
C GLY A 3 -3.31 62.19 -14.40
N THR A 4 -4.02 61.50 -15.23
CA THR A 4 -4.84 60.33 -14.86
C THR A 4 -3.91 59.19 -14.63
N SER A 5 -3.74 58.79 -13.39
CA SER A 5 -3.19 57.46 -13.05
C SER A 5 -4.32 56.47 -13.25
N ASP A 6 -4.26 55.74 -14.33
CA ASP A 6 -5.05 54.49 -14.51
C ASP A 6 -4.46 53.47 -13.52
N ASP A 7 -5.12 53.34 -12.39
CA ASP A 7 -4.96 52.19 -11.52
C ASP A 7 -5.60 51.00 -12.24
N ASP A 8 -4.81 50.30 -13.02
CA ASP A 8 -5.11 48.94 -13.44
C ASP A 8 -5.17 48.07 -12.19
N GLU A 9 -6.31 48.11 -11.50
CA GLU A 9 -6.71 47.05 -10.63
C GLU A 9 -6.87 45.80 -11.51
N GLU A 10 -5.78 45.07 -11.67
CA GLU A 10 -5.86 43.65 -12.05
C GLU A 10 -6.82 42.99 -11.07
N ASN A 11 -8.06 42.94 -11.48
CA ASN A 11 -9.11 42.18 -10.83
C ASN A 11 -8.72 40.67 -10.91
N SER A 12 -7.73 40.30 -10.13
CA SER A 12 -7.41 38.87 -9.86
C SER A 12 -8.57 38.33 -9.03
N THR A 13 -9.69 38.08 -9.71
CA THR A 13 -10.80 37.29 -9.22
C THR A 13 -10.44 35.84 -9.08
N SER A 14 -9.25 35.55 -8.58
CA SER A 14 -9.01 34.33 -7.82
C SER A 14 -9.73 34.54 -6.48
N ALA A 15 -11.06 34.50 -6.50
CA ALA A 15 -11.86 34.46 -5.31
C ALA A 15 -11.23 33.39 -4.40
N ARG A 16 -10.53 33.84 -3.35
CA ARG A 16 -10.03 32.98 -2.27
C ARG A 16 -11.27 32.37 -1.63
N ARG A 17 -11.75 31.26 -2.23
CA ARG A 17 -12.84 30.51 -1.64
C ARG A 17 -12.41 30.08 -0.25
N ASN A 18 -13.34 30.23 0.68
CA ASN A 18 -13.16 29.80 2.04
C ASN A 18 -12.68 28.33 2.07
N PRO A 19 -11.52 28.02 2.63
CA PRO A 19 -11.02 26.65 2.73
C PRO A 19 -12.03 25.69 3.37
N THR A 20 -12.87 26.21 4.26
CA THR A 20 -13.92 25.46 4.96
C THR A 20 -14.97 24.93 3.98
N GLU A 21 -15.39 25.68 2.97
CA GLU A 21 -16.38 25.25 1.97
C GLU A 21 -15.86 24.08 1.12
N ARG A 22 -14.57 24.07 0.81
CA ARG A 22 -13.94 22.95 0.08
C ARG A 22 -13.89 21.67 0.91
N ILE A 23 -13.66 21.78 2.20
CA ILE A 23 -13.58 20.64 3.12
C ILE A 23 -14.96 20.04 3.31
N THR A 24 -15.99 20.86 3.48
CA THR A 24 -17.38 20.41 3.67
C THR A 24 -17.99 19.80 2.42
N ASP A 25 -17.49 20.17 1.24
CA ASP A 25 -17.97 19.65 -0.06
C ASP A 25 -17.09 18.50 -0.59
N THR A 26 -16.45 17.77 0.30
CA THR A 26 -15.65 16.59 -0.03
C THR A 26 -15.99 15.44 0.91
N TYR A 27 -16.26 14.29 0.31
CA TYR A 27 -16.45 13.03 1.03
C TYR A 27 -15.27 12.12 0.76
N LYS A 28 -14.74 11.49 1.82
CA LYS A 28 -13.73 10.46 1.71
C LYS A 28 -13.99 9.36 2.73
N TYR A 29 -14.15 8.16 2.22
CA TYR A 29 -14.24 6.95 3.03
C TYR A 29 -13.10 6.00 2.66
N GLN A 30 -12.53 5.35 3.66
CA GLN A 30 -11.45 4.40 3.46
C GLN A 30 -11.68 3.17 4.32
N GLU A 31 -11.76 2.03 3.66
CA GLU A 31 -11.82 0.72 4.30
C GLU A 31 -10.49 0.00 4.10
N ARG A 32 -9.94 -0.52 5.19
CA ARG A 32 -8.71 -1.31 5.18
C ARG A 32 -8.96 -2.67 5.78
N PHE A 33 -8.51 -3.68 5.09
CA PHE A 33 -8.57 -5.05 5.55
C PHE A 33 -7.19 -5.70 5.40
N GLN A 34 -6.76 -6.40 6.44
CA GLN A 34 -5.47 -7.08 6.43
C GLN A 34 -5.58 -8.42 7.17
N GLN A 35 -5.06 -9.45 6.51
CA GLN A 35 -4.92 -10.79 7.09
C GLN A 35 -3.47 -11.25 6.96
N ASN A 36 -2.96 -11.86 8.03
CA ASN A 36 -1.64 -12.46 8.06
C ASN A 36 -1.76 -13.84 8.70
N TYR A 37 -1.27 -14.84 8.00
CA TYR A 37 -1.22 -16.22 8.47
C TYR A 37 0.24 -16.66 8.53
N ASN A 38 0.63 -17.26 9.65
CA ASN A 38 1.97 -17.81 9.83
C ASN A 38 1.84 -19.21 10.40
N VAL A 39 2.52 -20.15 9.75
CA VAL A 39 2.60 -21.54 10.19
C VAL A 39 4.06 -21.96 10.25
N GLY A 40 4.45 -22.59 11.33
CA GLY A 40 5.82 -23.04 11.54
C GLY A 40 5.89 -24.49 11.95
N LEU A 41 6.88 -25.20 11.40
CA LEU A 41 7.24 -26.56 11.76
C LEU A 41 8.66 -26.56 12.33
N ASN A 42 8.82 -27.12 13.54
CA ASN A 42 10.11 -27.42 14.13
C ASN A 42 10.23 -28.95 14.26
N TRP A 43 11.22 -29.52 13.60
CA TRP A 43 11.47 -30.93 13.61
C TRP A 43 12.91 -31.23 13.99
N LYS A 44 13.11 -32.13 14.96
CA LYS A 44 14.41 -32.57 15.44
C LYS A 44 14.60 -34.06 15.15
N PRO A 45 15.03 -34.44 13.93
CA PRO A 45 15.23 -35.83 13.56
C PRO A 45 16.38 -36.48 14.34
N PHE A 46 17.37 -35.71 14.77
CA PHE A 46 18.51 -36.15 15.55
C PHE A 46 18.84 -35.13 16.67
N LYS A 47 19.58 -35.56 17.69
CA LYS A 47 19.92 -34.71 18.86
C LYS A 47 20.56 -33.37 18.50
N ASN A 48 21.36 -33.35 17.43
CA ASN A 48 22.15 -32.20 17.03
C ASN A 48 21.61 -31.50 15.78
N ILE A 49 20.52 -31.99 15.19
CA ILE A 49 19.96 -31.46 13.95
C ILE A 49 18.56 -30.95 14.20
N THR A 50 18.33 -29.71 13.84
CA THR A 50 17.00 -29.07 13.88
C THR A 50 16.68 -28.56 12.48
N PHE A 51 15.56 -29.01 11.95
CA PHE A 51 14.95 -28.45 10.75
C PHE A 51 13.79 -27.55 11.17
N ARG A 52 13.76 -26.34 10.64
CA ARG A 52 12.66 -25.39 10.84
C ARG A 52 12.16 -24.91 9.48
N SER A 53 10.86 -25.01 9.28
CA SER A 53 10.17 -24.47 8.13
C SER A 53 9.11 -23.49 8.58
N GLU A 54 9.08 -22.31 7.99
CA GLU A 54 8.10 -21.26 8.29
C GLU A 54 7.44 -20.84 6.99
N PHE A 55 6.13 -20.79 6.98
CA PHE A 55 5.33 -20.27 5.90
C PHE A 55 4.49 -19.10 6.40
N GLY A 56 4.57 -17.98 5.70
CA GLY A 56 3.75 -16.81 5.94
C GLY A 56 2.96 -16.43 4.70
N TYR A 57 1.71 -16.03 4.87
CA TYR A 57 0.87 -15.47 3.82
C TYR A 57 0.22 -14.21 4.33
N GLY A 58 0.33 -13.14 3.55
CA GLY A 58 -0.29 -11.86 3.83
C GLY A 58 -1.21 -11.42 2.69
N TRP A 59 -2.38 -10.94 3.05
CA TRP A 59 -3.32 -10.33 2.12
C TRP A 59 -3.83 -9.03 2.73
N LYS A 60 -3.71 -7.95 1.96
CA LYS A 60 -4.17 -6.63 2.36
C LYS A 60 -4.91 -6.01 1.19
N TYR A 61 -6.08 -5.46 1.46
CA TYR A 61 -6.71 -4.55 0.53
C TYR A 61 -7.09 -3.23 1.22
N ASN A 62 -7.16 -2.18 0.43
CA ASN A 62 -7.56 -0.86 0.85
C ASN A 62 -8.48 -0.29 -0.24
N ASN A 63 -9.74 -0.07 0.11
CA ASN A 63 -10.71 0.60 -0.74
C ASN A 63 -10.83 2.05 -0.28
N THR A 64 -10.70 2.97 -1.20
CA THR A 64 -10.92 4.40 -0.96
C THR A 64 -12.01 4.87 -1.90
N GLU A 65 -13.05 5.46 -1.33
CA GLU A 65 -14.11 6.17 -2.04
C GLU A 65 -13.95 7.65 -1.76
N GLN A 66 -13.86 8.45 -2.78
CA GLN A 66 -13.71 9.88 -2.65
C GLN A 66 -14.62 10.61 -3.64
N VAL A 67 -15.36 11.58 -3.14
CA VAL A 67 -16.23 12.44 -3.94
C VAL A 67 -15.91 13.89 -3.65
N TRP A 68 -15.83 14.67 -4.67
CA TRP A 68 -15.69 16.12 -4.63
C TRP A 68 -16.95 16.73 -5.24
N GLY A 69 -17.59 17.60 -4.50
CA GLY A 69 -18.76 18.34 -4.96
C GLY A 69 -18.39 19.52 -5.84
N SER A 70 -19.42 20.24 -6.30
CA SER A 70 -19.25 21.37 -7.22
C SER A 70 -18.35 22.48 -6.68
N ASN A 71 -18.43 22.75 -5.37
CA ASN A 71 -17.60 23.79 -4.75
C ASN A 71 -16.14 23.34 -4.62
N ALA A 72 -15.91 22.05 -4.34
CA ALA A 72 -14.57 21.49 -4.22
C ALA A 72 -13.83 21.41 -5.57
N THR A 73 -14.57 21.20 -6.67
CA THR A 73 -14.01 21.07 -8.03
C THR A 73 -13.85 22.39 -8.76
N THR A 74 -14.52 23.46 -8.33
CA THR A 74 -14.37 24.79 -8.94
C THR A 74 -12.95 25.28 -8.75
N ASN A 75 -12.29 25.69 -9.83
CA ASN A 75 -10.89 26.12 -9.86
C ASN A 75 -9.91 25.06 -9.32
N SER A 76 -10.31 23.79 -9.30
CA SER A 76 -9.41 22.70 -8.94
C SER A 76 -8.55 22.29 -10.13
N LYS A 77 -7.27 22.06 -9.91
CA LYS A 77 -6.34 21.52 -10.90
C LYS A 77 -6.78 20.13 -11.40
N TYR A 78 -7.58 19.42 -10.63
CA TYR A 78 -7.97 18.02 -10.89
C TYR A 78 -9.48 17.87 -11.16
N GLY A 79 -10.25 18.96 -11.10
CA GLY A 79 -11.70 18.92 -11.24
C GLY A 79 -12.18 19.47 -12.58
N TYR A 80 -13.33 19.00 -13.02
CA TYR A 80 -14.06 19.56 -14.14
C TYR A 80 -14.84 20.79 -13.65
N ASN A 81 -14.20 21.90 -13.60
CA ASN A 81 -14.71 23.28 -13.48
C ASN A 81 -16.11 23.43 -12.83
N GLY A 82 -16.23 23.06 -11.56
CA GLY A 82 -17.49 23.17 -10.81
C GLY A 82 -18.46 21.98 -11.01
N GLN A 83 -18.07 20.93 -11.69
CA GLN A 83 -18.85 19.69 -11.77
C GLN A 83 -18.32 18.65 -10.77
N PRO A 84 -19.21 17.95 -10.05
CA PRO A 84 -18.79 16.93 -9.12
C PRO A 84 -17.98 15.81 -9.79
N GLN A 85 -17.14 15.17 -8.99
CA GLN A 85 -16.26 14.06 -9.40
C GLN A 85 -16.27 12.97 -8.33
N ALA A 86 -16.26 11.71 -8.76
CA ALA A 86 -16.07 10.56 -7.90
C ALA A 86 -14.85 9.75 -8.33
N GLN A 87 -14.11 9.24 -7.35
CA GLN A 87 -12.97 8.36 -7.56
C GLN A 87 -13.00 7.19 -6.59
N PHE A 88 -12.83 5.99 -7.13
CA PHE A 88 -12.76 4.75 -6.40
C PHE A 88 -11.38 4.13 -6.63
N VAL A 89 -10.60 3.99 -5.56
CA VAL A 89 -9.27 3.40 -5.63
C VAL A 89 -9.26 2.11 -4.82
N ARG A 90 -8.91 1.02 -5.47
CA ARG A 90 -8.68 -0.27 -4.82
C ARG A 90 -7.20 -0.63 -4.92
N LEU A 91 -6.58 -0.76 -3.78
CA LEU A 91 -5.22 -1.28 -3.59
C LEU A 91 -5.32 -2.70 -3.04
N GLU A 92 -4.67 -3.65 -3.68
CA GLU A 92 -4.55 -5.03 -3.21
C GLU A 92 -3.08 -5.43 -3.19
N ASN A 93 -2.61 -5.94 -2.05
CA ASN A 93 -1.29 -6.52 -1.90
C ASN A 93 -1.43 -7.97 -1.43
N LYS A 94 -0.77 -8.88 -2.13
CA LYS A 94 -0.63 -10.29 -1.77
C LYS A 94 0.84 -10.60 -1.63
N ASN A 95 1.21 -11.23 -0.53
CA ASN A 95 2.58 -11.66 -0.32
C ASN A 95 2.60 -13.02 0.37
N TRP A 96 3.62 -13.80 0.09
CA TRP A 96 3.91 -15.01 0.82
C TRP A 96 5.42 -15.19 0.97
N ARG A 97 5.78 -15.91 2.00
CA ARG A 97 7.17 -16.21 2.35
C ARG A 97 7.26 -17.63 2.85
N ASN A 98 8.23 -18.36 2.35
CA ASN A 98 8.63 -19.65 2.90
C ASN A 98 10.11 -19.61 3.26
N ALA A 99 10.44 -19.90 4.50
CA ALA A 99 11.80 -19.94 4.99
C ALA A 99 12.09 -21.32 5.59
N ASN A 100 13.15 -21.95 5.12
CA ASN A 100 13.59 -23.26 5.58
C ASN A 100 15.02 -23.14 6.13
N THR A 101 15.24 -23.64 7.32
CA THR A 101 16.57 -23.65 7.95
C THR A 101 16.92 -25.01 8.48
N LEU A 102 18.17 -25.39 8.31
CA LEU A 102 18.75 -26.56 8.91
C LEU A 102 19.88 -26.14 9.82
N THR A 103 19.78 -26.49 11.08
CA THR A 103 20.79 -26.15 12.11
C THR A 103 21.42 -27.44 12.62
N TYR A 104 22.75 -27.48 12.60
CA TYR A 104 23.56 -28.46 13.30
C TYR A 104 24.17 -27.79 14.51
N ASP A 105 23.93 -28.35 15.71
CA ASP A 105 24.44 -27.85 16.97
C ASP A 105 25.11 -28.98 17.76
N ASN A 106 26.41 -28.91 17.95
CA ASN A 106 27.16 -29.92 18.72
C ASN A 106 28.06 -29.24 19.75
N LYS A 107 27.70 -29.44 21.02
CA LYS A 107 28.42 -28.90 22.18
C LYS A 107 29.55 -29.79 22.69
N LYS A 108 29.78 -30.91 22.07
CA LYS A 108 30.77 -31.90 22.52
C LYS A 108 31.68 -32.36 21.40
N LEU A 109 32.12 -31.43 20.55
CA LEU A 109 33.11 -31.73 19.53
C LEU A 109 34.48 -31.92 20.18
N PHE A 110 35.35 -32.77 19.63
CA PHE A 110 36.72 -33.01 20.10
C PHE A 110 36.85 -33.23 21.62
N HIS A 111 36.22 -34.30 22.12
CA HIS A 111 36.25 -34.70 23.54
C HIS A 111 35.55 -33.75 24.52
N GLY A 112 34.56 -33.00 24.05
CA GLY A 112 33.70 -32.15 24.88
C GLY A 112 34.26 -30.78 25.21
N ARG A 113 35.27 -30.32 24.45
CA ARG A 113 35.92 -29.02 24.66
C ARG A 113 35.37 -27.95 23.75
N ASP A 114 34.86 -28.32 22.58
CA ASP A 114 34.51 -27.36 21.53
C ASP A 114 33.02 -27.41 21.20
N HIS A 115 32.48 -26.27 20.85
CA HIS A 115 31.10 -26.13 20.40
C HIS A 115 31.07 -25.61 18.96
N ILE A 116 30.33 -26.28 18.12
CA ILE A 116 30.06 -25.84 16.75
C ILE A 116 28.53 -25.68 16.51
N ASN A 117 28.13 -24.56 15.96
CA ASN A 117 26.79 -24.32 15.49
C ASN A 117 26.83 -23.87 14.04
N VAL A 118 26.25 -24.66 13.16
CA VAL A 118 26.16 -24.38 11.73
C VAL A 118 24.70 -24.24 11.37
N LEU A 119 24.35 -23.16 10.69
CA LEU A 119 23.03 -22.94 10.15
C LEU A 119 23.15 -22.71 8.65
N VAL A 120 22.32 -23.39 7.88
CA VAL A 120 22.08 -23.11 6.46
C VAL A 120 20.59 -22.87 6.26
N GLY A 121 20.26 -21.96 5.37
CA GLY A 121 18.88 -21.61 5.13
C GLY A 121 18.61 -21.19 3.69
N GLN A 122 17.35 -21.31 3.34
CA GLN A 122 16.78 -20.86 2.10
C GLN A 122 15.51 -20.09 2.43
N GLU A 123 15.29 -18.98 1.74
CA GLU A 123 14.07 -18.22 1.82
C GLU A 123 13.56 -17.94 0.41
N TRP A 124 12.28 -18.19 0.21
CA TRP A 124 11.58 -17.82 -1.01
C TRP A 124 10.38 -16.95 -0.63
N SER A 125 10.28 -15.78 -1.25
CA SER A 125 9.18 -14.85 -1.05
C SER A 125 8.64 -14.33 -2.37
N SER A 126 7.37 -14.02 -2.38
CA SER A 126 6.70 -13.37 -3.51
C SER A 126 5.81 -12.25 -2.99
N SER A 127 5.74 -11.17 -3.75
CA SER A 127 4.86 -10.03 -3.48
C SER A 127 4.28 -9.49 -4.78
N GLN A 128 2.98 -9.18 -4.76
CA GLN A 128 2.29 -8.55 -5.87
C GLN A 128 1.41 -7.41 -5.38
N ASP A 129 1.54 -6.25 -6.03
CA ASP A 129 0.72 -5.07 -5.81
C ASP A 129 -0.18 -4.82 -7.02
N VAL A 130 -1.46 -4.63 -6.76
CA VAL A 130 -2.46 -4.27 -7.78
C VAL A 130 -3.18 -3.01 -7.32
N THR A 131 -3.13 -1.97 -8.13
CA THR A 131 -3.92 -0.75 -7.94
C THR A 131 -4.90 -0.62 -9.09
N ARG A 132 -6.16 -0.34 -8.79
CA ARG A 132 -7.21 -0.03 -9.77
C ARG A 132 -7.89 1.25 -9.36
N THR A 133 -7.95 2.19 -10.28
CA THR A 133 -8.60 3.49 -10.08
C THR A 133 -9.71 3.66 -11.11
N ASN A 134 -10.92 3.89 -10.63
CA ASN A 134 -12.07 4.24 -11.44
C ASN A 134 -12.46 5.68 -11.10
N THR A 135 -12.52 6.53 -12.10
CA THR A 135 -12.88 7.94 -11.93
C THR A 135 -14.04 8.27 -12.83
N SER A 136 -15.07 8.89 -12.27
CA SER A 136 -16.20 9.46 -13.01
C SER A 136 -16.26 10.97 -12.75
N VAL A 137 -16.48 11.73 -13.79
CA VAL A 137 -16.45 13.20 -13.78
C VAL A 137 -17.70 13.76 -14.44
N ALA A 138 -17.86 15.07 -14.41
CA ALA A 138 -18.93 15.77 -15.11
C ALA A 138 -20.35 15.36 -14.68
N PHE A 139 -20.54 15.13 -13.38
CA PHE A 139 -21.88 14.96 -12.82
C PHE A 139 -22.65 16.28 -12.87
N PRO A 140 -24.02 16.23 -12.88
CA PRO A 140 -24.82 17.44 -12.75
C PRO A 140 -24.40 18.23 -11.51
N THR A 141 -24.29 19.55 -11.67
CA THR A 141 -23.89 20.46 -10.57
C THR A 141 -24.88 20.50 -9.41
N SER A 142 -26.11 20.08 -9.65
CA SER A 142 -27.17 19.97 -8.64
C SER A 142 -27.05 18.74 -7.75
N PHE A 143 -26.16 17.78 -8.10
CA PHE A 143 -26.01 16.56 -7.31
C PHE A 143 -25.28 16.84 -6.01
N THR A 144 -25.85 16.32 -4.92
CA THR A 144 -25.18 16.21 -3.64
C THR A 144 -24.12 15.10 -3.65
N LEU A 145 -23.22 15.10 -2.70
CA LEU A 145 -22.19 14.06 -2.57
C LEU A 145 -22.78 12.64 -2.51
N ASN A 146 -23.91 12.46 -1.82
CA ASN A 146 -24.60 11.18 -1.72
C ASN A 146 -25.25 10.75 -3.05
N GLU A 147 -25.80 11.68 -3.81
CA GLU A 147 -26.36 11.39 -5.13
C GLU A 147 -25.29 10.99 -6.12
N VAL A 148 -24.10 11.60 -6.05
CA VAL A 148 -22.93 11.20 -6.86
C VAL A 148 -22.50 9.79 -6.52
N LEU A 149 -22.42 9.43 -5.22
CA LEU A 149 -22.09 8.08 -4.78
C LEU A 149 -23.12 7.03 -5.23
N ALA A 150 -24.41 7.38 -5.14
CA ALA A 150 -25.49 6.47 -5.50
C ALA A 150 -25.63 6.26 -7.02
N ASN A 151 -25.22 7.24 -7.84
CA ASN A 151 -25.47 7.27 -9.28
C ASN A 151 -24.17 7.53 -10.07
N THR A 152 -23.17 6.69 -9.89
CA THR A 152 -21.88 6.83 -10.59
C THR A 152 -21.99 6.79 -12.12
N ALA A 153 -23.07 6.19 -12.65
CA ALA A 153 -23.38 6.16 -14.09
C ALA A 153 -23.92 7.48 -14.65
N ALA A 154 -24.32 8.44 -13.80
CA ALA A 154 -24.75 9.75 -14.22
C ALA A 154 -23.60 10.67 -14.65
N GLY A 155 -22.38 10.33 -14.27
CA GLY A 155 -21.15 11.00 -14.70
C GLY A 155 -20.56 10.39 -15.96
N THR A 156 -19.52 11.03 -16.47
CA THR A 156 -18.70 10.51 -17.56
C THR A 156 -17.54 9.71 -16.97
N ALA A 157 -17.49 8.41 -17.24
CA ALA A 157 -16.40 7.57 -16.79
C ALA A 157 -15.12 7.90 -17.57
N LEU A 158 -14.03 8.13 -16.86
CA LEU A 158 -12.69 8.19 -17.43
C LEU A 158 -12.16 6.77 -17.69
N PRO A 159 -11.18 6.62 -18.59
CA PRO A 159 -10.50 5.34 -18.75
C PRO A 159 -9.99 4.82 -17.41
N ASN A 160 -10.20 3.54 -17.13
CA ASN A 160 -9.73 2.94 -15.90
C ASN A 160 -8.21 2.94 -15.85
N GLU A 161 -7.67 3.48 -14.78
CA GLU A 161 -6.25 3.41 -14.52
C GLU A 161 -5.97 2.17 -13.66
N GLY A 162 -5.15 1.28 -14.19
CA GLY A 162 -4.69 0.09 -13.48
C GLY A 162 -3.18 0.06 -13.45
N ASN A 163 -2.59 -0.10 -12.27
CA ASN A 163 -1.20 -0.39 -12.11
C ASN A 163 -1.08 -1.78 -11.46
N ILE A 164 -0.65 -2.74 -12.26
CA ILE A 164 -0.36 -4.10 -11.80
C ILE A 164 1.16 -4.21 -11.86
N LYS A 165 1.79 -4.14 -10.69
CA LYS A 165 3.22 -4.47 -10.62
C LYS A 165 3.39 -5.94 -10.93
N ALA A 166 4.44 -6.25 -11.69
CA ALA A 166 4.86 -7.63 -11.88
C ALA A 166 5.09 -8.28 -10.52
N GLU A 167 4.77 -9.57 -10.44
CA GLU A 167 5.06 -10.35 -9.25
C GLU A 167 6.57 -10.35 -9.00
N GLU A 168 6.98 -9.89 -7.83
CA GLU A 168 8.37 -9.90 -7.41
C GLU A 168 8.65 -11.20 -6.67
N ASN A 169 9.55 -12.02 -7.21
CA ASN A 169 9.97 -13.29 -6.62
C ASN A 169 11.42 -13.19 -6.19
N ILE A 170 11.69 -13.44 -4.91
CA ILE A 170 13.03 -13.40 -4.32
C ILE A 170 13.35 -14.78 -3.76
N LEU A 171 14.47 -15.35 -4.21
CA LEU A 171 15.04 -16.58 -3.66
C LEU A 171 16.40 -16.26 -3.05
N SER A 172 16.57 -16.54 -1.77
CA SER A 172 17.78 -16.23 -1.02
C SER A 172 18.31 -17.49 -0.35
N TYR A 173 19.63 -17.61 -0.29
CA TYR A 173 20.35 -18.61 0.48
C TYR A 173 21.25 -17.91 1.48
N PHE A 174 21.33 -18.45 2.68
CA PHE A 174 22.17 -17.90 3.73
C PHE A 174 22.77 -19.00 4.61
N GLY A 175 23.88 -18.67 5.25
CA GLY A 175 24.56 -19.59 6.15
C GLY A 175 25.31 -18.85 7.24
N ARG A 176 25.47 -19.51 8.38
CA ARG A 176 26.27 -19.04 9.52
C ARG A 176 26.98 -20.18 10.16
N ILE A 177 28.24 -19.99 10.52
CA ILE A 177 29.05 -20.92 11.29
C ILE A 177 29.56 -20.20 12.54
N ASN A 178 29.26 -20.73 13.71
CA ASN A 178 29.80 -20.29 14.96
C ASN A 178 30.64 -21.44 15.56
N TYR A 179 31.85 -21.15 15.91
CA TYR A 179 32.75 -22.09 16.56
C TYR A 179 33.32 -21.49 17.84
N THR A 180 33.23 -22.22 18.93
CA THR A 180 33.77 -21.80 20.23
C THR A 180 34.80 -22.84 20.67
N LEU A 181 36.03 -22.38 20.84
CA LEU A 181 37.15 -23.19 21.29
C LEU A 181 37.19 -23.23 22.82
N ASN A 182 37.31 -24.42 23.40
CA ASN A 182 37.46 -24.64 24.84
C ASN A 182 36.38 -24.07 25.76
N ASP A 183 35.18 -23.87 25.24
CA ASP A 183 33.99 -23.42 25.99
C ASP A 183 34.28 -22.31 27.03
N LYS A 184 35.13 -21.31 26.63
CA LYS A 184 35.53 -20.15 27.43
C LYS A 184 34.89 -18.88 26.89
#